data_9f1521f755daa55dfcacd2b9416eafef
#
_entry.id   9f1521f755daa55dfcacd2b9416eafef
#
_cell.length_a   1.000
_cell.length_b   1.000
_cell.length_c   1.000
_cell.angle_alpha   90.00
_cell.angle_beta   90.00
_cell.angle_gamma   90.00
#
_symmetry.space_group_name_H-M   'P 1'
#
loop_
_entity.id
_entity.type
_entity.pdbx_description
1 polymer ?
#
loop_
_entity_poly.entity_id
_entity_poly.type
_entity_poly.pdbx_seq_one_letter_code
_entity_poly.pdbx_strand_id
1 'polypeptide(L)'
;MLFLLATPEYNNVQSNTTKVKVHLRSGVAEIFEQHRDLMGKIDNNIVEIETNFENKLEKIWFVLQDAVFIVSNEKTVENTGTGVYVYAKRVKEINSGISLDELSKQYDQKVSLLEREKQLLNEQNIDLKDSTKNSKVLLIQEEVEFLQKVISVVKEFKA
;
A
#
# COMPACT_ATOMS: atom_id res chain seq x y z
N MET A 1 12.01 -14.95 -8.42
CA MET A 1 12.63 -13.73 -7.82
C MET A 1 12.09 -13.50 -6.41
N LEU A 2 12.84 -12.73 -5.65
CA LEU A 2 12.45 -12.35 -4.29
C LEU A 2 11.53 -11.12 -4.33
N PHE A 3 10.43 -11.18 -3.60
CA PHE A 3 9.61 -10.01 -3.28
C PHE A 3 9.61 -9.77 -1.77
N LEU A 4 9.90 -8.55 -1.37
CA LEU A 4 9.84 -8.13 0.03
C LEU A 4 8.99 -6.86 0.14
N LEU A 5 7.99 -6.89 1.00
CA LEU A 5 7.17 -5.75 1.36
C LEU A 5 7.29 -5.50 2.86
N ALA A 6 7.69 -4.31 3.23
CA ALA A 6 7.86 -3.93 4.63
C ALA A 6 7.18 -2.60 4.95
N THR A 7 6.55 -2.57 6.10
CA THR A 7 6.10 -1.35 6.79
C THR A 7 6.65 -1.36 8.22
N PRO A 8 6.49 -0.29 9.01
CA PRO A 8 6.90 -0.32 10.42
C PRO A 8 6.29 -1.47 11.24
N GLU A 9 5.13 -1.98 10.85
CA GLU A 9 4.39 -2.98 11.61
C GLU A 9 4.13 -4.29 10.87
N TYR A 10 4.45 -4.36 9.58
CA TYR A 10 4.12 -5.50 8.73
C TYR A 10 5.29 -5.88 7.84
N ASN A 11 5.46 -7.17 7.61
CA ASN A 11 6.49 -7.69 6.74
C ASN A 11 5.97 -8.91 5.97
N ASN A 12 6.19 -8.93 4.66
CA ASN A 12 5.83 -10.06 3.79
C ASN A 12 7.00 -10.36 2.85
N VAL A 13 7.43 -11.60 2.84
CA VAL A 13 8.53 -12.06 1.99
C VAL A 13 8.07 -13.25 1.17
N GLN A 14 8.21 -13.16 -0.16
CA GLN A 14 7.86 -14.22 -1.11
C GLN A 14 9.06 -14.55 -1.99
N SER A 15 9.67 -15.70 -1.79
CA SER A 15 10.86 -16.11 -2.53
C SER A 15 10.56 -16.70 -3.91
N ASN A 16 9.35 -17.20 -4.13
CA ASN A 16 8.95 -17.86 -5.38
C ASN A 16 8.07 -16.96 -6.25
N THR A 17 8.34 -15.67 -6.26
CA THR A 17 7.61 -14.70 -7.06
C THR A 17 8.03 -14.79 -8.51
N THR A 18 7.06 -14.87 -9.41
CA THR A 18 7.27 -14.95 -10.86
C THR A 18 7.07 -13.61 -11.55
N LYS A 19 6.18 -12.77 -11.00
CA LYS A 19 5.91 -11.44 -11.54
C LYS A 19 5.50 -10.49 -10.41
N VAL A 20 5.94 -9.25 -10.51
CA VAL A 20 5.45 -8.14 -9.69
C VAL A 20 4.91 -7.06 -10.63
N LYS A 21 3.69 -6.64 -10.39
CA LYS A 21 3.02 -5.59 -11.15
C LYS A 21 2.77 -4.40 -10.25
N VAL A 22 3.40 -3.29 -10.59
CA VAL A 22 3.35 -2.05 -9.80
C VAL A 22 2.49 -1.03 -10.54
N HIS A 23 1.46 -0.54 -9.88
CA HIS A 23 0.60 0.50 -10.41
C HIS A 23 1.13 1.87 -9.98
N LEU A 24 1.58 2.64 -10.96
CA LEU A 24 2.14 3.99 -10.79
C LEU A 24 1.15 5.02 -11.31
N ARG A 25 1.35 6.27 -10.95
CA ARG A 25 0.57 7.38 -11.51
C ARG A 25 0.73 7.49 -13.03
N SER A 26 1.90 7.16 -13.55
CA SER A 26 2.23 7.21 -14.98
C SER A 26 1.85 5.97 -15.78
N GLY A 27 1.36 4.93 -15.13
CA GLY A 27 1.00 3.66 -15.77
C GLY A 27 1.40 2.46 -14.93
N VAL A 28 1.52 1.30 -15.56
CA VAL A 28 1.81 0.03 -14.90
C VAL A 28 3.19 -0.48 -15.32
N ALA A 29 4.00 -0.88 -14.36
CA ALA A 29 5.26 -1.58 -14.60
C ALA A 29 5.11 -3.05 -14.22
N GLU A 30 5.47 -3.94 -15.14
CA GLU A 30 5.54 -5.38 -14.90
C GLU A 30 7.01 -5.80 -14.77
N ILE A 31 7.33 -6.43 -13.67
CA ILE A 31 8.70 -6.81 -13.31
C ILE A 31 8.79 -8.32 -13.29
N PHE A 32 9.71 -8.84 -14.08
CA PHE A 32 10.05 -10.26 -14.18
C PHE A 32 11.50 -10.49 -13.76
N GLU A 33 11.88 -11.74 -13.62
CA GLU A 33 13.28 -12.12 -13.40
C GLU A 33 14.20 -11.48 -14.44
N GLN A 34 15.37 -11.00 -14.02
CA GLN A 34 16.34 -10.27 -14.85
C GLN A 34 15.88 -8.89 -15.34
N HIS A 35 14.80 -8.34 -14.78
CA HIS A 35 14.45 -6.96 -15.06
C HIS A 35 15.59 -6.02 -14.64
N ARG A 36 15.87 -4.99 -15.46
CA ARG A 36 16.91 -4.00 -15.12
C ARG A 36 16.58 -3.31 -13.80
N ASP A 37 17.61 -2.82 -13.14
CA ASP A 37 17.46 -2.07 -11.90
C ASP A 37 16.56 -0.85 -12.14
N LEU A 38 15.63 -0.65 -11.22
CA LEU A 38 14.61 0.37 -11.29
C LEU A 38 14.26 0.81 -9.87
N MET A 39 13.95 2.07 -9.71
CA MET A 39 13.43 2.62 -8.46
C MET A 39 12.28 3.57 -8.77
N GLY A 40 11.26 3.55 -7.93
CA GLY A 40 10.12 4.42 -8.12
C GLY A 40 9.30 4.61 -6.86
N LYS A 41 8.30 5.46 -6.98
CA LYS A 41 7.38 5.81 -5.90
C LYS A 41 5.97 5.31 -6.22
N ILE A 42 5.31 4.77 -5.20
CA ILE A 42 3.91 4.33 -5.28
C ILE A 42 3.11 5.22 -4.34
N ASP A 43 2.25 6.04 -4.91
CA ASP A 43 1.27 6.83 -4.16
C ASP A 43 -0.01 6.00 -4.06
N ASN A 44 -0.58 5.84 -2.90
CA ASN A 44 -1.90 5.24 -2.64
C ASN A 44 -2.45 4.36 -3.80
N ASN A 45 -1.79 3.25 -4.07
CA ASN A 45 -2.06 2.41 -5.23
C ASN A 45 -1.75 0.93 -4.94
N ILE A 46 -1.83 0.09 -5.96
CA ILE A 46 -1.79 -1.37 -5.85
C ILE A 46 -0.43 -1.92 -6.29
N VAL A 47 -0.01 -2.96 -5.59
CA VAL A 47 1.01 -3.92 -6.07
C VAL A 47 0.36 -5.29 -6.14
N GLU A 48 0.49 -5.95 -7.29
CA GLU A 48 0.05 -7.31 -7.52
C GLU A 48 1.28 -8.21 -7.66
N ILE A 49 1.29 -9.32 -6.97
CA ILE A 49 2.34 -10.33 -7.13
C ILE A 49 1.76 -11.66 -7.58
N GLU A 50 2.48 -12.34 -8.44
CA GLU A 50 2.23 -13.73 -8.79
C GLU A 50 3.33 -14.58 -8.18
N THR A 51 2.94 -15.55 -7.36
CA THR A 51 3.85 -16.49 -6.71
C THR A 51 3.52 -17.91 -7.10
N ASN A 52 4.53 -18.76 -7.15
CA ASN A 52 4.36 -20.19 -7.39
C ASN A 52 4.49 -20.94 -6.05
N PHE A 53 3.38 -21.43 -5.55
CA PHE A 53 3.33 -22.22 -4.33
C PHE A 53 2.82 -23.63 -4.67
N GLU A 54 3.62 -24.65 -4.38
CA GLU A 54 3.28 -26.07 -4.63
C GLU A 54 2.75 -26.32 -6.06
N ASN A 55 3.40 -25.74 -7.06
CA ASN A 55 3.01 -25.78 -8.48
C ASN A 55 1.65 -25.13 -8.80
N LYS A 56 1.14 -24.30 -7.91
CA LYS A 56 -0.02 -23.45 -8.16
C LYS A 56 0.39 -21.99 -8.21
N LEU A 57 -0.11 -21.31 -9.22
CA LEU A 57 0.08 -19.87 -9.36
C LEU A 57 -0.94 -19.14 -8.48
N GLU A 58 -0.45 -18.40 -7.50
CA GLU A 58 -1.27 -17.57 -6.63
C GLU A 58 -1.04 -16.09 -6.94
N LYS A 59 -2.11 -15.32 -6.90
CA LYS A 59 -2.08 -13.86 -7.04
C LYS A 59 -2.43 -13.22 -5.72
N ILE A 60 -1.57 -12.30 -5.28
CA ILE A 60 -1.76 -11.55 -4.04
C ILE A 60 -1.77 -10.07 -4.40
N TRP A 61 -2.74 -9.33 -3.89
CA TRP A 61 -2.87 -7.91 -4.09
C TRP A 61 -2.64 -7.16 -2.79
N PHE A 62 -1.89 -6.07 -2.89
CA PHE A 62 -1.66 -5.15 -1.77
C PHE A 62 -2.05 -3.75 -2.18
N VAL A 63 -2.79 -3.04 -1.32
CA VAL A 63 -2.95 -1.59 -1.41
C VAL A 63 -1.91 -0.95 -0.51
N LEU A 64 -1.16 -0.02 -1.07
CA LEU A 64 -0.05 0.66 -0.41
C LEU A 64 -0.26 2.16 -0.38
N GLN A 65 0.18 2.79 0.70
CA GLN A 65 0.24 4.23 0.81
C GLN A 65 1.66 4.69 1.12
N ASP A 66 2.11 5.72 0.41
CA ASP A 66 3.44 6.31 0.56
C ASP A 66 4.56 5.26 0.52
N ALA A 67 4.68 4.59 -0.61
CA ALA A 67 5.65 3.54 -0.80
C ALA A 67 6.73 3.92 -1.80
N VAL A 68 7.89 3.31 -1.62
CA VAL A 68 8.96 3.27 -2.61
C VAL A 68 9.22 1.82 -2.96
N PHE A 69 9.56 1.56 -4.22
CA PHE A 69 9.99 0.25 -4.65
C PHE A 69 11.36 0.30 -5.32
N ILE A 70 12.12 -0.75 -5.13
CA ILE A 70 13.46 -0.91 -5.68
C ILE A 70 13.53 -2.27 -6.33
N VAL A 71 13.90 -2.30 -7.60
CA VAL A 71 14.25 -3.53 -8.33
C VAL A 71 15.76 -3.60 -8.41
N SER A 72 16.34 -4.67 -7.89
CA SER A 72 17.80 -4.85 -7.86
C SER A 72 18.19 -6.27 -8.26
N ASN A 73 19.23 -6.37 -9.07
CA ASN A 73 19.87 -7.63 -9.44
C ASN A 73 21.16 -7.88 -8.65
N GLU A 74 21.41 -7.08 -7.61
CA GLU A 74 22.55 -7.27 -6.73
C GLU A 74 22.44 -8.60 -5.98
N LYS A 75 23.48 -9.43 -6.11
CA LYS A 75 23.52 -10.72 -5.42
C LYS A 75 23.79 -10.53 -3.94
N THR A 76 22.90 -11.07 -3.13
CA THR A 76 23.04 -11.11 -1.67
C THR A 76 23.11 -12.58 -1.22
N VAL A 77 23.38 -12.80 0.05
CA VAL A 77 23.36 -14.15 0.64
C VAL A 77 21.95 -14.77 0.55
N GLU A 78 20.92 -13.94 0.64
CA GLU A 78 19.52 -14.38 0.65
C GLU A 78 18.91 -14.44 -0.75
N ASN A 79 19.45 -13.69 -1.70
CA ASN A 79 18.90 -13.59 -3.04
C ASN A 79 20.02 -13.55 -4.10
N THR A 80 20.02 -14.54 -5.00
CA THR A 80 20.97 -14.64 -6.11
C THR A 80 20.40 -14.15 -7.44
N GLY A 81 19.12 -13.79 -7.48
CA GLY A 81 18.41 -13.31 -8.66
C GLY A 81 17.90 -11.89 -8.50
N THR A 82 16.86 -11.56 -9.25
CA THR A 82 16.18 -10.26 -9.14
C THR A 82 15.41 -10.16 -7.83
N GLY A 83 15.55 -9.04 -7.14
CA GLY A 83 14.77 -8.71 -5.94
C GLY A 83 13.91 -7.48 -6.18
N VAL A 84 12.67 -7.52 -5.70
CA VAL A 84 11.76 -6.37 -5.66
C VAL A 84 11.49 -6.04 -4.19
N TYR A 85 11.93 -4.88 -3.77
CA TYR A 85 11.83 -4.42 -2.39
C TYR A 85 10.89 -3.24 -2.33
N VAL A 86 9.83 -3.37 -1.52
CA VAL A 86 8.81 -2.34 -1.35
C VAL A 86 8.74 -1.92 0.11
N TYR A 87 8.87 -0.64 0.36
CA TYR A 87 8.77 -0.04 1.68
C TYR A 87 7.61 0.94 1.68
N ALA A 88 6.61 0.70 2.51
CA ALA A 88 5.38 1.48 2.55
C ALA A 88 5.08 2.03 3.93
N LYS A 89 4.37 3.14 3.99
CA LYS A 89 3.83 3.68 5.24
C LYS A 89 2.68 2.83 5.76
N ARG A 90 1.76 2.44 4.87
CA ARG A 90 0.62 1.58 5.16
C ARG A 90 0.45 0.53 4.08
N VAL A 91 -0.05 -0.63 4.49
CA VAL A 91 -0.38 -1.73 3.58
C VAL A 91 -1.68 -2.42 4.01
N LYS A 92 -2.43 -2.86 3.03
CA LYS A 92 -3.56 -3.79 3.23
C LYS A 92 -3.48 -4.88 2.18
N GLU A 93 -3.34 -6.11 2.62
CA GLU A 93 -3.48 -7.28 1.74
C GLU A 93 -4.95 -7.48 1.39
N ILE A 94 -5.24 -7.68 0.11
CA ILE A 94 -6.60 -7.87 -0.40
C ILE A 94 -6.83 -9.35 -0.63
N ASN A 95 -7.80 -9.91 0.06
CA ASN A 95 -8.19 -11.31 -0.04
C ASN A 95 -9.71 -11.48 0.07
N SER A 96 -10.19 -12.69 -0.16
CA SER A 96 -11.63 -13.01 -0.14
C SER A 96 -12.30 -12.85 1.23
N GLY A 97 -11.51 -12.84 2.31
CA GLY A 97 -12.00 -12.69 3.69
C GLY A 97 -12.27 -11.27 4.13
N ILE A 98 -11.97 -10.27 3.29
CA ILE A 98 -12.20 -8.86 3.63
C ILE A 98 -13.68 -8.53 3.60
N SER A 99 -14.17 -7.94 4.69
CA SER A 99 -15.54 -7.45 4.80
C SER A 99 -15.64 -6.00 4.35
N LEU A 100 -16.42 -5.76 3.27
CA LEU A 100 -16.75 -4.41 2.82
C LEU A 100 -17.53 -3.62 3.87
N ASP A 101 -18.41 -4.29 4.61
CA ASP A 101 -19.22 -3.64 5.65
C ASP A 101 -18.33 -3.11 6.79
N GLU A 102 -17.35 -3.88 7.23
CA GLU A 102 -16.37 -3.42 8.23
C GLU A 102 -15.53 -2.26 7.73
N LEU A 103 -15.03 -2.34 6.50
CA LEU A 103 -14.27 -1.26 5.88
C LEU A 103 -15.09 0.02 5.75
N SER A 104 -16.36 -0.10 5.35
CA SER A 104 -17.27 1.05 5.25
C SER A 104 -17.54 1.69 6.59
N LYS A 105 -17.71 0.89 7.65
CA LYS A 105 -17.84 1.40 9.02
C LYS A 105 -16.58 2.12 9.49
N GLN A 106 -15.41 1.55 9.26
CA GLN A 106 -14.14 2.20 9.58
C GLN A 106 -13.97 3.52 8.84
N TYR A 107 -14.32 3.54 7.57
CA TYR A 107 -14.30 4.74 6.74
C TYR A 107 -15.22 5.83 7.31
N ASP A 108 -16.48 5.50 7.60
CA ASP A 108 -17.45 6.45 8.16
C ASP A 108 -17.00 6.99 9.52
N GLN A 109 -16.43 6.15 10.37
CA GLN A 109 -15.87 6.58 11.66
C GLN A 109 -14.69 7.55 11.48
N LYS A 110 -13.80 7.28 10.53
CA LYS A 110 -12.66 8.15 10.25
C LYS A 110 -13.08 9.48 9.63
N VAL A 111 -14.07 9.47 8.74
CA VAL A 111 -14.64 10.70 8.15
C VAL A 111 -15.29 11.55 9.25
N SER A 112 -16.06 10.95 10.13
CA SER A 112 -16.68 11.66 11.27
C SER A 112 -15.63 12.27 12.21
N LEU A 113 -14.57 11.51 12.49
CA LEU A 113 -13.45 12.00 13.29
C LEU A 113 -12.73 13.17 12.62
N LEU A 114 -12.52 13.09 11.30
CA LEU A 114 -11.90 14.16 10.52
C LEU A 114 -12.72 15.45 10.58
N GLU A 115 -14.03 15.36 10.37
CA GLU A 115 -14.94 16.50 10.46
C GLU A 115 -14.93 17.13 11.84
N ARG A 116 -14.97 16.31 12.90
CA ARG A 116 -14.89 16.75 14.29
C ARG A 116 -13.60 17.50 14.59
N GLU A 117 -12.46 16.98 14.17
CA GLU A 117 -11.16 17.62 14.39
C GLU A 117 -11.03 18.94 13.61
N LYS A 118 -11.55 19.01 12.39
CA LYS A 118 -11.60 20.26 11.61
C LYS A 118 -12.50 21.29 12.29
N GLN A 119 -13.64 20.88 12.82
CA GLN A 119 -14.56 21.76 13.52
C GLN A 119 -13.96 22.32 14.81
N LEU A 120 -13.27 21.48 15.59
CA LEU A 120 -12.55 21.91 16.78
C LEU A 120 -11.46 22.94 16.47
N LEU A 121 -10.73 22.78 15.37
CA LEU A 121 -9.76 23.77 14.91
C LEU A 121 -10.40 25.12 14.59
N ASN A 122 -11.55 25.11 13.93
CA ASN A 122 -12.31 26.35 13.59
C ASN A 122 -12.85 27.04 14.84
N GLU A 123 -13.42 26.30 15.79
CA GLU A 123 -13.99 26.83 17.02
C GLU A 123 -12.94 27.46 17.94
N GLN A 124 -11.72 26.93 17.94
CA GLN A 124 -10.63 27.43 18.76
C GLN A 124 -9.86 28.60 18.14
N ASN A 125 -10.27 29.10 16.97
CA ASN A 125 -9.55 30.14 16.20
C ASN A 125 -8.05 29.80 16.03
N ILE A 126 -7.72 28.51 15.94
CA ILE A 126 -6.35 28.08 15.77
C ILE A 126 -5.95 28.37 14.34
N ASP A 127 -4.90 29.17 14.20
CA ASP A 127 -4.26 29.43 12.92
C ASP A 127 -3.86 28.09 12.30
N LEU A 128 -4.20 27.87 11.02
CA LEU A 128 -3.72 26.73 10.21
C LEU A 128 -2.20 26.59 10.20
N LYS A 129 -1.49 27.57 10.75
CA LYS A 129 -0.04 27.54 10.97
C LYS A 129 0.39 26.80 12.24
N ASP A 130 -0.52 26.41 13.13
CA ASP A 130 -0.18 25.54 14.26
C ASP A 130 0.09 24.12 13.74
N SER A 131 1.37 23.82 13.54
CA SER A 131 1.85 22.60 12.92
C SER A 131 1.41 21.30 13.64
N THR A 132 1.22 21.35 14.96
CA THR A 132 0.87 20.16 15.76
C THR A 132 -0.58 19.72 15.55
N LYS A 133 -1.51 20.65 15.57
CA LYS A 133 -2.95 20.36 15.40
C LYS A 133 -3.29 20.07 13.94
N ASN A 134 -2.66 20.79 13.02
CA ASN A 134 -2.78 20.55 11.59
C ASN A 134 -2.24 19.16 11.21
N SER A 135 -1.16 18.70 11.84
CA SER A 135 -0.58 17.36 11.63
C SER A 135 -1.58 16.24 11.98
N LYS A 136 -2.37 16.39 13.05
CA LYS A 136 -3.40 15.42 13.42
C LYS A 136 -4.49 15.32 12.36
N VAL A 137 -4.98 16.44 11.83
CA VAL A 137 -5.95 16.48 10.74
C VAL A 137 -5.40 15.83 9.48
N LEU A 138 -4.16 16.12 9.11
CA LEU A 138 -3.50 15.54 7.94
C LEU A 138 -3.34 14.02 8.07
N LEU A 139 -2.98 13.51 9.24
CA LEU A 139 -2.86 12.07 9.48
C LEU A 139 -4.20 11.35 9.32
N ILE A 140 -5.27 11.92 9.86
CA ILE A 140 -6.62 11.34 9.72
C ILE A 140 -7.07 11.39 8.26
N GLN A 141 -6.78 12.47 7.56
CA GLN A 141 -7.10 12.61 6.13
C GLN A 141 -6.37 11.56 5.28
N GLU A 142 -5.10 11.30 5.56
CA GLU A 142 -4.35 10.23 4.90
C GLU A 142 -4.96 8.84 5.16
N GLU A 143 -5.41 8.57 6.39
CA GLU A 143 -6.11 7.32 6.72
C GLU A 143 -7.43 7.19 5.97
N VAL A 144 -8.20 8.27 5.84
CA VAL A 144 -9.45 8.31 5.07
C VAL A 144 -9.18 8.01 3.60
N GLU A 145 -8.20 8.64 3.00
CA GLU A 145 -7.80 8.41 1.60
C GLU A 145 -7.35 6.96 1.37
N PHE A 146 -6.60 6.40 2.31
CA PHE A 146 -6.17 5.02 2.25
C PHE A 146 -7.34 4.03 2.31
N LEU A 147 -8.27 4.21 3.27
CA LEU A 147 -9.47 3.38 3.39
C LEU A 147 -10.35 3.49 2.15
N GLN A 148 -10.51 4.68 1.59
CA GLN A 148 -11.25 4.88 0.34
C GLN A 148 -10.64 4.08 -0.81
N LYS A 149 -9.32 4.09 -0.94
CA LYS A 149 -8.62 3.29 -1.94
C LYS A 149 -8.79 1.79 -1.71
N VAL A 150 -8.65 1.33 -0.47
CA VAL A 150 -8.86 -0.08 -0.10
C VAL A 150 -10.27 -0.53 -0.47
N ILE A 151 -11.28 0.24 -0.13
CA ILE A 151 -12.69 -0.07 -0.45
C ILE A 151 -12.88 -0.18 -1.97
N SER A 152 -12.36 0.77 -2.73
CA SER A 152 -12.41 0.76 -4.20
C SER A 152 -11.80 -0.51 -4.79
N VAL A 153 -10.62 -0.89 -4.30
CA VAL A 153 -9.90 -2.08 -4.77
C VAL A 153 -10.63 -3.37 -4.37
N VAL A 154 -11.17 -3.45 -3.17
CA VAL A 154 -11.95 -4.62 -2.72
C VAL A 154 -13.20 -4.80 -3.57
N LYS A 155 -13.89 -3.71 -3.94
CA LYS A 155 -15.04 -3.78 -4.85
C LYS A 155 -14.66 -4.34 -6.22
N GLU A 156 -13.54 -3.93 -6.78
CA GLU A 156 -13.03 -4.48 -8.04
C GLU A 156 -12.65 -5.97 -7.89
N PHE A 157 -11.98 -6.32 -6.81
CA PHE A 157 -11.55 -7.68 -6.53
C PHE A 157 -12.72 -8.66 -6.38
N LYS A 158 -13.83 -8.23 -5.77
CA LYS A 158 -15.03 -9.05 -5.56
C LYS A 158 -16.04 -9.02 -6.72
N ALA A 159 -15.80 -8.16 -7.68
CA ALA A 159 -16.69 -8.06 -8.85
C ALA A 159 -16.59 -9.25 -9.80
#